data_4fea3a9d885be2ae77c3fc401d1ec784
#
_entry.id   4fea3a9d885be2ae77c3fc401d1ec784
#
_cell.length_a   1.000
_cell.length_b   1.000
_cell.length_c   1.000
_cell.angle_alpha   90.00
_cell.angle_beta   90.00
_cell.angle_gamma   90.00
#
_symmetry.space_group_name_H-M   'P 1'
#
loop_
_entity.id
_entity.type
_entity.pdbx_description
1 polymer ?
#
loop_
_entity_poly.entity_id
_entity_poly.type
_entity_poly.pdbx_seq_one_letter_code
_entity_poly.pdbx_strand_id
1 'polypeptide(L)' 'MFRWKEYVYEIYKEKSFSKAAQNLYISQPSLSARIKKIEEEI' A
#
# COMPACT_ATOMS: atom_id res chain seq x y z
N MET A 1 -9.08 11.30 -3.63
CA MET A 1 -7.75 11.30 -4.24
C MET A 1 -6.87 10.23 -3.61
N PHE A 2 -6.06 9.58 -4.43
CA PHE A 2 -5.18 8.51 -3.99
C PHE A 2 -4.10 9.06 -3.04
N ARG A 3 -3.97 8.45 -1.86
CA ARG A 3 -3.00 8.89 -0.87
C ARG A 3 -1.89 7.87 -0.72
N TRP A 4 -0.97 7.90 -1.65
CA TRP A 4 0.11 6.94 -1.68
C TRP A 4 0.98 6.99 -0.40
N LYS A 5 1.06 8.14 0.23
CA LYS A 5 1.86 8.27 1.45
C LYS A 5 1.32 7.39 2.57
N GLU A 6 -0.01 7.29 2.67
CA GLU A 6 -0.61 6.45 3.68
C GLU A 6 -0.33 4.98 3.42
N TYR A 7 -0.32 4.60 2.15
CA TYR A 7 -0.04 3.22 1.77
C TYR A 7 1.40 2.84 2.12
N VAL A 8 2.34 3.70 1.76
CA VAL A 8 3.74 3.46 2.05
C VAL A 8 3.98 3.45 3.56
N TYR A 9 3.35 4.36 4.27
CA TYR A 9 3.48 4.44 5.71
C TYR A 9 3.00 3.16 6.39
N GLU A 10 1.86 2.64 5.96
CA GLU A 10 1.31 1.43 6.57
C GLU A 10 2.22 0.23 6.33
N ILE A 11 2.75 0.11 5.14
CA ILE A 11 3.65 -0.99 4.82
C ILE A 11 4.91 -0.90 5.69
N TYR A 12 5.45 0.28 5.79
CA TYR A 12 6.67 0.51 6.57
C TYR A 12 6.43 0.24 8.05
N LYS A 13 5.33 0.74 8.56
CA LYS A 13 4.98 0.59 9.96
C LYS A 13 4.77 -0.87 10.34
N GLU A 14 4.00 -1.58 9.53
CA GLU A 14 3.65 -2.97 9.83
C GLU A 14 4.72 -3.95 9.34
N LYS A 15 5.55 -3.51 8.38
CA LYS A 15 6.56 -4.37 7.77
C LYS A 15 5.93 -5.63 7.18
N SER A 16 4.70 -5.48 6.67
CA SER A 16 3.94 -6.60 6.12
C SER A 16 2.86 -6.07 5.19
N PHE A 17 2.85 -6.58 3.95
CA PHE A 17 1.82 -6.20 2.99
C PHE A 17 0.43 -6.64 3.44
N SER A 18 0.35 -7.86 3.99
CA SER A 18 -0.93 -8.39 4.47
C SER A 18 -1.53 -7.49 5.53
N LYS A 19 -0.72 -7.12 6.51
CA LYS A 19 -1.20 -6.29 7.61
C LYS A 19 -1.57 -4.90 7.13
N ALA A 20 -0.75 -4.35 6.25
CA ALA A 20 -1.01 -3.02 5.71
C ALA A 20 -2.31 -3.02 4.92
N ALA A 21 -2.55 -4.05 4.11
CA ALA A 21 -3.77 -4.15 3.34
C ALA A 21 -4.99 -4.21 4.25
N GLN A 22 -4.89 -4.96 5.34
CA GLN A 22 -5.98 -5.04 6.31
C GLN A 22 -6.28 -3.68 6.91
N ASN A 23 -5.24 -2.96 7.29
CA ASN A 23 -5.40 -1.64 7.90
C ASN A 23 -6.02 -0.65 6.92
N LEU A 24 -5.78 -0.84 5.64
CA LEU A 24 -6.30 0.05 4.61
C LEU A 24 -7.62 -0.43 4.02
N TYR A 25 -8.12 -1.56 4.50
CA TYR A 25 -9.40 -2.13 4.07
C TYR A 25 -9.41 -2.47 2.60
N ILE A 26 -8.29 -2.97 2.09
CA ILE A 26 -8.19 -3.43 0.71
C ILE A 26 -7.53 -4.80 0.69
N SER A 27 -7.67 -5.50 -0.43
CA SER A 27 -7.02 -6.79 -0.57
C SER A 27 -5.52 -6.60 -0.81
N GLN A 28 -4.74 -7.64 -0.50
CA GLN A 28 -3.30 -7.57 -0.69
C GLN A 28 -2.92 -7.37 -2.17
N PRO A 29 -3.56 -8.07 -3.12
CA PRO A 29 -3.26 -7.81 -4.53
C PRO A 29 -3.54 -6.37 -4.94
N SER A 30 -4.61 -5.77 -4.40
CA SER A 30 -4.91 -4.38 -4.68
C SER A 30 -3.81 -3.47 -4.16
N LEU A 31 -3.34 -3.74 -2.95
CA LEU A 31 -2.26 -2.93 -2.38
C LEU A 31 -0.99 -3.05 -3.21
N SER A 32 -0.64 -4.27 -3.61
CA SER A 32 0.54 -4.48 -4.44
C SER A 32 0.45 -3.72 -5.75
N ALA A 33 -0.73 -3.74 -6.37
CA ALA A 33 -0.92 -3.04 -7.64
C ALA A 33 -0.74 -1.53 -7.47
N ARG A 34 -1.26 -0.99 -6.38
CA ARG A 34 -1.14 0.45 -6.12
C ARG A 34 0.30 0.85 -5.85
N ILE A 35 1.03 0.03 -5.10
CA ILE A 35 2.43 0.32 -4.82
C ILE A 35 3.25 0.26 -6.10
N LYS A 36 2.97 -0.71 -6.96
CA LYS A 36 3.68 -0.82 -8.23
C LYS A 36 3.45 0.41 -9.08
N LYS A 37 2.22 0.93 -9.09
CA LYS A 37 1.93 2.12 -9.85
C LYS A 37 2.70 3.33 -9.33
N ILE A 38 2.83 3.44 -8.02
CA ILE A 38 3.61 4.51 -7.42
C ILE A 38 5.05 4.44 -7.89
N GLU A 39 5.62 3.24 -7.89
CA GLU A 39 7.00 3.05 -8.30
C GLU A 39 7.20 3.41 -9.76
N GLU A 40 6.21 3.14 -10.59
CA GLU A 40 6.31 3.44 -12.01
C GLU A 40 6.28 4.93 -12.30
N GLU A 41 5.65 5.70 -11.43
CA GLU A 41 5.51 7.14 -11.65
C GLU A 41 6.69 7.93 -11.11
N ILE A 42 7.58 7.30 -10.41
CA ILE A 42 8.79 7.94 -9.93
C ILE A 42 9.98 7.61 -10.86
#